data_b83919dcb1875f31059267c2039409c4
#
_entry.id   b83919dcb1875f31059267c2039409c4
#
_cell.length_a   1.000
_cell.length_b   1.000
_cell.length_c   1.000
_cell.angle_alpha   90.00
_cell.angle_beta   90.00
_cell.angle_gamma   90.00
#
_symmetry.space_group_name_H-M   'P 1'
#
loop_
_entity.id
_entity.type
_entity.pdbx_description
1 polymer ?
#
loop_
_entity_poly.entity_id
_entity_poly.type
_entity_poly.pdbx_seq_one_letter_code
_entity_poly.pdbx_strand_id
1 'polypeptide(L)'
;TLAKVIYESIAYKFEASCFIPNIREKTKKHGLLYLQIQLIYQILGESETNIQINTCVATSMIANRIRQRRVLIILDDMDGDEQVQALAGSHDWFGQGSRIIITSRDLHFLKIGLGVGDDAYEVELLNNEEALELFSRKAFKKSHPKENYVELSKHIVSYAQ
;
A
#
# COMPACT_ATOMS: atom_id res chain seq x y z
N THR A 1 4.28 1.86 -7.91
CA THR A 1 2.92 2.40 -7.70
C THR A 1 2.99 3.79 -7.12
N LEU A 2 1.95 4.61 -7.28
CA LEU A 2 1.83 5.94 -6.69
C LEU A 2 2.00 5.86 -5.16
N ALA A 3 1.40 4.87 -4.52
CA ALA A 3 1.51 4.63 -3.08
C ALA A 3 2.96 4.47 -2.60
N LYS A 4 3.81 3.80 -3.39
CA LYS A 4 5.24 3.67 -3.08
C LYS A 4 5.97 5.00 -3.19
N VAL A 5 5.67 5.81 -4.20
CA VAL A 5 6.26 7.16 -4.37
C VAL A 5 5.87 8.06 -3.20
N ILE A 6 4.60 8.03 -2.78
CA ILE A 6 4.15 8.77 -1.60
C ILE A 6 4.92 8.31 -0.36
N TYR A 7 5.03 6.99 -0.13
CA TYR A 7 5.78 6.45 0.99
C TYR A 7 7.23 6.98 1.02
N GLU A 8 7.96 6.84 -0.07
CA GLU A 8 9.35 7.29 -0.19
C GLU A 8 9.50 8.81 0.03
N SER A 9 8.47 9.59 -0.32
CA SER A 9 8.50 11.05 -0.21
C SER A 9 8.21 11.58 1.19
N ILE A 10 7.44 10.87 2.03
CA ILE A 10 6.98 11.42 3.32
C ILE A 10 7.28 10.54 4.54
N ALA A 11 7.77 9.30 4.36
CA ALA A 11 8.00 8.36 5.47
C ALA A 11 8.92 8.96 6.58
N TYR A 12 9.91 9.76 6.20
CA TYR A 12 10.83 10.40 7.14
C TYR A 12 10.19 11.41 8.10
N LYS A 13 8.93 11.83 7.85
CA LYS A 13 8.19 12.76 8.70
C LYS A 13 7.50 12.07 9.88
N PHE A 14 7.53 10.76 9.95
CA PHE A 14 6.84 9.95 10.94
C PHE A 14 7.84 9.23 11.83
N GLU A 15 7.43 8.91 13.06
CA GLU A 15 8.26 8.19 14.04
C GLU A 15 8.50 6.75 13.63
N ALA A 16 7.53 6.16 12.96
CA ALA A 16 7.67 4.86 12.32
C ALA A 16 6.83 4.82 11.04
N SER A 17 7.25 4.01 10.08
CA SER A 17 6.54 3.89 8.82
C SER A 17 6.56 2.46 8.29
N CYS A 18 5.46 2.07 7.64
CA CYS A 18 5.30 0.74 7.07
C CYS A 18 4.67 0.82 5.67
N PHE A 19 5.21 0.05 4.73
CA PHE A 19 4.63 -0.13 3.40
C PHE A 19 4.44 -1.61 3.12
N ILE A 20 3.19 -2.06 2.99
CA ILE A 20 2.84 -3.44 2.66
C ILE A 20 2.24 -3.50 1.25
N PRO A 21 3.01 -3.95 0.25
CA PRO A 21 2.52 -4.07 -1.12
C PRO A 21 1.77 -5.38 -1.35
N ASN A 22 0.83 -5.36 -2.31
CA ASN A 22 0.12 -6.53 -2.85
C ASN A 22 -0.59 -7.34 -1.76
N ILE A 23 -1.34 -6.69 -0.89
CA ILE A 23 -1.98 -7.33 0.27
C ILE A 23 -2.93 -8.44 -0.18
N ARG A 24 -3.74 -8.20 -1.20
CA ARG A 24 -4.68 -9.18 -1.76
C ARG A 24 -4.00 -10.51 -2.12
N GLU A 25 -2.90 -10.45 -2.87
CA GLU A 25 -2.16 -11.63 -3.28
C GLU A 25 -1.48 -12.32 -2.09
N LYS A 26 -0.83 -11.53 -1.23
CA LYS A 26 -0.13 -12.05 -0.05
C LYS A 26 -1.08 -12.70 0.96
N THR A 27 -2.28 -12.13 1.14
CA THR A 27 -3.31 -12.74 2.00
C THR A 27 -3.68 -14.13 1.50
N LYS A 28 -3.91 -14.27 0.19
CA LYS A 28 -4.24 -15.57 -0.42
C LYS A 28 -3.10 -16.59 -0.29
N LYS A 29 -1.86 -16.15 -0.40
CA LYS A 29 -0.69 -17.02 -0.40
C LYS A 29 -0.17 -17.38 1.00
N HIS A 30 -0.19 -16.43 1.93
CA HIS A 30 0.49 -16.55 3.22
C HIS A 30 -0.45 -16.33 4.43
N GLY A 31 -1.65 -15.81 4.20
CA GLY A 31 -2.61 -15.47 5.26
C GLY A 31 -2.34 -14.12 5.91
N LEU A 32 -3.31 -13.69 6.74
CA LEU A 32 -3.28 -12.38 7.42
C LEU A 32 -2.18 -12.27 8.47
N LEU A 33 -1.90 -13.34 9.19
CA LEU A 33 -0.86 -13.33 10.23
C LEU A 33 0.52 -12.96 9.66
N TYR A 34 0.84 -13.42 8.47
CA TYR A 34 2.08 -13.05 7.78
C TYR A 34 2.20 -11.55 7.56
N LEU A 35 1.10 -10.90 7.16
CA LEU A 35 1.05 -9.45 6.94
C LEU A 35 1.16 -8.67 8.26
N GLN A 36 0.52 -9.15 9.32
CA GLN A 36 0.63 -8.57 10.65
C GLN A 36 2.06 -8.63 11.19
N ILE A 37 2.74 -9.74 10.99
CA ILE A 37 4.17 -9.88 11.37
C ILE A 37 5.03 -8.91 10.55
N GLN A 38 4.78 -8.77 9.24
CA GLN A 38 5.49 -7.77 8.42
C GLN A 38 5.29 -6.34 8.94
N LEU A 39 4.05 -5.99 9.31
CA LEU A 39 3.72 -4.67 9.85
C LEU A 39 4.43 -4.42 11.19
N ILE A 40 4.37 -5.39 12.10
CA ILE A 40 5.06 -5.32 13.41
C ILE A 40 6.57 -5.12 13.19
N TYR A 41 7.19 -5.94 12.35
CA TYR A 41 8.63 -5.86 12.07
C TYR A 41 9.03 -4.48 11.51
N GLN A 42 8.29 -3.94 10.55
CA GLN A 42 8.61 -2.64 9.96
C GLN A 42 8.43 -1.47 10.93
N ILE A 43 7.41 -1.53 11.81
CA ILE A 43 7.13 -0.45 12.77
C ILE A 43 8.05 -0.51 13.98
N LEU A 44 8.39 -1.70 14.47
CA LEU A 44 9.16 -1.86 15.70
C LEU A 44 10.65 -2.07 15.46
N GLY A 45 11.06 -2.49 14.27
CA GLY A 45 12.46 -2.80 13.94
C GLY A 45 13.00 -4.04 14.66
N GLU A 46 12.15 -4.83 15.28
CA GLU A 46 12.53 -6.01 16.07
C GLU A 46 12.01 -7.29 15.41
N SER A 47 12.88 -8.27 15.29
CA SER A 47 12.48 -9.64 14.93
C SER A 47 12.04 -10.37 16.21
N GLU A 48 10.80 -10.19 16.64
CA GLU A 48 10.23 -11.02 17.70
C GLU A 48 9.92 -12.43 17.16
N THR A 49 10.96 -13.19 16.86
CA THR A 49 10.88 -14.49 16.20
C THR A 49 10.53 -15.65 17.12
N ASN A 50 10.31 -15.42 18.42
CA ASN A 50 10.15 -16.50 19.42
C ASN A 50 8.79 -16.57 20.13
N ILE A 51 7.80 -15.77 19.75
CA ILE A 51 6.47 -15.86 20.35
C ILE A 51 5.57 -16.67 19.41
N GLN A 52 4.84 -17.64 19.92
CA GLN A 52 3.72 -18.26 19.20
C GLN A 52 2.63 -17.22 19.03
N ILE A 53 2.73 -16.42 17.95
CA ILE A 53 1.81 -15.34 17.65
C ILE A 53 0.67 -15.93 16.82
N ASN A 54 -0.57 -15.79 17.29
CA ASN A 54 -1.76 -15.94 16.46
C ASN A 54 -2.28 -14.56 16.03
N THR A 55 -3.25 -14.54 15.12
CA THR A 55 -3.80 -13.30 14.56
C THR A 55 -4.33 -12.34 15.63
N CYS A 56 -5.00 -12.84 16.69
CA CYS A 56 -5.54 -12.00 17.76
C CYS A 56 -4.43 -11.34 18.60
N VAL A 57 -3.37 -12.09 18.91
CA VAL A 57 -2.20 -11.55 19.63
C VAL A 57 -1.49 -10.51 18.78
N ALA A 58 -1.28 -10.78 17.50
CA ALA A 58 -0.67 -9.84 16.57
C ALA A 58 -1.48 -8.54 16.45
N THR A 59 -2.82 -8.62 16.32
CA THR A 59 -3.73 -7.47 16.32
C THR A 59 -3.57 -6.62 17.58
N SER A 60 -3.56 -7.24 18.77
CA SER A 60 -3.39 -6.54 20.04
C SER A 60 -2.01 -5.90 20.17
N MET A 61 -0.96 -6.55 19.68
CA MET A 61 0.40 -6.00 19.66
C MET A 61 0.48 -4.76 18.77
N ILE A 62 -0.08 -4.82 17.56
CA ILE A 62 -0.14 -3.68 16.65
C ILE A 62 -0.82 -2.50 17.37
N ALA A 63 -2.05 -2.69 17.86
CA ALA A 63 -2.83 -1.65 18.51
C ALA A 63 -2.07 -1.00 19.69
N ASN A 64 -1.45 -1.81 20.56
CA ASN A 64 -0.76 -1.31 21.73
C ASN A 64 0.54 -0.56 21.43
N ARG A 65 1.27 -0.99 20.39
CA ARG A 65 2.60 -0.43 20.07
C ARG A 65 2.54 0.84 19.24
N ILE A 66 1.45 1.05 18.47
CA ILE A 66 1.30 2.24 17.61
C ILE A 66 0.43 3.35 18.22
N ARG A 67 -0.31 3.06 19.30
CA ARG A 67 -1.29 3.98 19.92
C ARG A 67 -0.72 5.36 20.29
N GLN A 68 0.53 5.45 20.66
CA GLN A 68 1.19 6.69 21.08
C GLN A 68 2.19 7.23 20.07
N ARG A 69 2.32 6.57 18.92
CA ARG A 69 3.29 6.95 17.89
C ARG A 69 2.60 7.58 16.69
N ARG A 70 3.22 8.61 16.14
CA ARG A 70 2.82 9.16 14.86
C ARG A 70 3.38 8.31 13.73
N VAL A 71 2.55 7.48 13.13
CA VAL A 71 2.96 6.47 12.14
C VAL A 71 2.40 6.78 10.75
N LEU A 72 3.14 6.36 9.72
CA LEU A 72 2.67 6.27 8.35
C LEU A 72 2.51 4.79 7.99
N ILE A 73 1.30 4.37 7.67
CA ILE A 73 1.03 3.01 7.20
C ILE A 73 0.43 3.10 5.80
N ILE A 74 1.04 2.41 4.85
CA ILE A 74 0.50 2.29 3.50
C ILE A 74 0.21 0.81 3.22
N LEU A 75 -1.07 0.54 2.93
CA LEU A 75 -1.63 -0.78 2.67
C LEU A 75 -2.08 -0.84 1.21
N ASP A 76 -1.30 -1.52 0.37
CA ASP A 76 -1.46 -1.48 -1.08
C ASP A 76 -2.19 -2.72 -1.62
N ASP A 77 -3.17 -2.50 -2.52
CA ASP A 77 -4.02 -3.51 -3.17
C ASP A 77 -4.85 -4.35 -2.17
N MET A 78 -5.62 -3.68 -1.31
CA MET A 78 -6.58 -4.33 -0.39
C MET A 78 -7.89 -4.66 -1.10
N ASP A 79 -8.55 -5.76 -0.68
CA ASP A 79 -9.83 -6.22 -1.26
C ASP A 79 -10.81 -6.81 -0.23
N GLY A 80 -10.59 -6.65 1.07
CA GLY A 80 -11.47 -7.24 2.07
C GLY A 80 -11.40 -6.63 3.47
N ASP A 81 -12.55 -6.64 4.15
CA ASP A 81 -12.72 -6.09 5.51
C ASP A 81 -11.84 -6.79 6.55
N GLU A 82 -11.61 -8.11 6.39
CA GLU A 82 -10.74 -8.87 7.28
C GLU A 82 -9.30 -8.35 7.28
N GLN A 83 -8.83 -7.87 6.12
CA GLN A 83 -7.50 -7.26 5.99
C GLN A 83 -7.44 -5.95 6.75
N VAL A 84 -8.50 -5.13 6.66
CA VAL A 84 -8.60 -3.86 7.40
C VAL A 84 -8.57 -4.13 8.90
N GLN A 85 -9.46 -5.03 9.38
CA GLN A 85 -9.53 -5.38 10.79
C GLN A 85 -8.21 -5.91 11.34
N ALA A 86 -7.48 -6.68 10.54
CA ALA A 86 -6.21 -7.25 10.97
C ALA A 86 -5.05 -6.23 10.98
N LEU A 87 -5.05 -5.24 10.06
CA LEU A 87 -3.90 -4.36 9.83
C LEU A 87 -4.11 -2.91 10.28
N ALA A 88 -5.38 -2.45 10.31
CA ALA A 88 -5.74 -1.06 10.61
C ALA A 88 -7.05 -0.94 11.41
N GLY A 89 -7.45 -1.95 12.14
CA GLY A 89 -8.77 -2.23 12.72
C GLY A 89 -9.57 -1.05 13.29
N SER A 90 -8.97 -0.15 14.08
CA SER A 90 -9.68 0.98 14.69
C SER A 90 -8.83 2.25 14.65
N HIS A 91 -9.50 3.41 14.52
CA HIS A 91 -8.84 4.72 14.63
C HIS A 91 -8.10 4.92 15.95
N ASP A 92 -8.58 4.31 17.03
CA ASP A 92 -7.97 4.40 18.36
C ASP A 92 -6.61 3.70 18.47
N TRP A 93 -6.24 2.94 17.45
CA TRP A 93 -4.92 2.32 17.42
C TRP A 93 -3.80 3.31 17.15
N PHE A 94 -4.09 4.46 16.56
CA PHE A 94 -3.11 5.36 15.99
C PHE A 94 -2.93 6.62 16.81
N GLY A 95 -1.68 6.99 17.07
CA GLY A 95 -1.34 8.26 17.72
C GLY A 95 -1.73 9.47 16.84
N GLN A 96 -1.93 10.60 17.48
CA GLN A 96 -2.32 11.83 16.79
C GLN A 96 -1.33 12.20 15.68
N GLY A 97 -1.87 12.56 14.51
CA GLY A 97 -1.07 12.92 13.33
C GLY A 97 -0.58 11.72 12.52
N SER A 98 -0.96 10.48 12.88
CA SER A 98 -0.75 9.31 12.02
C SER A 98 -1.49 9.45 10.69
N ARG A 99 -1.01 8.74 9.68
CA ARG A 99 -1.64 8.64 8.36
C ARG A 99 -1.69 7.20 7.91
N ILE A 100 -2.88 6.76 7.54
CA ILE A 100 -3.11 5.46 6.94
C ILE A 100 -3.57 5.70 5.50
N ILE A 101 -2.86 5.14 4.53
CA ILE A 101 -3.19 5.22 3.11
C ILE A 101 -3.50 3.81 2.63
N ILE A 102 -4.68 3.63 2.12
CA ILE A 102 -5.15 2.34 1.59
C ILE A 102 -5.39 2.51 0.09
N THR A 103 -4.86 1.58 -0.70
CA THR A 103 -5.22 1.49 -2.11
C THR A 103 -6.06 0.25 -2.38
N SER A 104 -7.06 0.40 -3.23
CA SER A 104 -7.92 -0.69 -3.68
C SER A 104 -8.36 -0.45 -5.11
N ARG A 105 -8.75 -1.52 -5.80
CA ARG A 105 -9.45 -1.47 -7.09
C ARG A 105 -10.96 -1.49 -6.93
N ASP A 106 -11.44 -1.69 -5.73
CA ASP A 106 -12.85 -1.77 -5.40
C ASP A 106 -13.28 -0.52 -4.62
N LEU A 107 -13.96 0.38 -5.34
CA LEU A 107 -14.49 1.62 -4.76
C LEU A 107 -15.58 1.33 -3.72
N HIS A 108 -16.38 0.26 -3.92
CA HIS A 108 -17.44 -0.14 -3.00
C HIS A 108 -16.85 -0.55 -1.64
N PHE A 109 -15.78 -1.36 -1.67
CA PHE A 109 -15.01 -1.72 -0.48
C PHE A 109 -14.48 -0.48 0.26
N LEU A 110 -13.89 0.49 -0.45
CA LEU A 110 -13.39 1.71 0.17
C LEU A 110 -14.52 2.53 0.83
N LYS A 111 -15.65 2.72 0.15
CA LYS A 111 -16.75 3.55 0.64
C LYS A 111 -17.52 2.92 1.79
N ILE A 112 -17.83 1.65 1.70
CA ILE A 112 -18.67 0.94 2.68
C ILE A 112 -17.82 0.24 3.74
N GLY A 113 -16.82 -0.52 3.34
CA GLY A 113 -15.99 -1.29 4.26
C GLY A 113 -15.15 -0.42 5.18
N LEU A 114 -14.68 0.72 4.70
CA LEU A 114 -13.87 1.66 5.49
C LEU A 114 -14.66 2.86 6.03
N GLY A 115 -15.89 3.06 5.56
CA GLY A 115 -16.69 4.22 5.94
C GLY A 115 -16.08 5.57 5.56
N VAL A 116 -15.16 5.60 4.58
CA VAL A 116 -14.46 6.84 4.19
C VAL A 116 -15.32 7.79 3.36
N GLY A 117 -16.52 7.38 2.96
CA GLY A 117 -17.46 8.24 2.24
C GLY A 117 -16.86 8.80 0.94
N ASP A 118 -16.88 10.14 0.82
CA ASP A 118 -16.36 10.86 -0.36
C ASP A 118 -14.85 11.16 -0.28
N ASP A 119 -14.16 10.73 0.77
CA ASP A 119 -12.71 10.95 0.94
C ASP A 119 -11.84 9.99 0.11
N ALA A 120 -12.46 9.09 -0.66
CA ALA A 120 -11.74 8.23 -1.59
C ALA A 120 -11.25 9.04 -2.80
N TYR A 121 -9.92 9.10 -2.97
CA TYR A 121 -9.30 9.72 -4.14
C TYR A 121 -9.20 8.72 -5.29
N GLU A 122 -9.86 9.03 -6.40
CA GLU A 122 -9.74 8.25 -7.63
C GLU A 122 -8.48 8.66 -8.39
N VAL A 123 -7.60 7.68 -8.62
CA VAL A 123 -6.37 7.91 -9.40
C VAL A 123 -6.73 7.81 -10.87
N GLU A 124 -6.62 8.92 -11.59
CA GLU A 124 -6.84 8.96 -13.03
C GLU A 124 -5.83 8.08 -13.78
N LEU A 125 -6.30 7.45 -14.84
CA LEU A 125 -5.42 6.73 -15.78
C LEU A 125 -4.54 7.72 -16.54
N LEU A 126 -3.32 7.32 -16.82
CA LEU A 126 -2.44 8.10 -17.67
C LEU A 126 -3.03 8.14 -19.09
N ASN A 127 -2.97 9.32 -19.73
CA ASN A 127 -3.27 9.40 -21.16
C ASN A 127 -2.18 8.69 -21.98
N ASN A 128 -2.44 8.49 -23.28
CA ASN A 128 -1.53 7.74 -24.16
C ASN A 128 -0.11 8.32 -24.22
N GLU A 129 0.03 9.64 -24.17
CA GLU A 129 1.33 10.32 -24.23
C GLU A 129 2.09 10.12 -22.92
N GLU A 130 1.44 10.32 -21.77
CA GLU A 130 1.99 10.12 -20.44
C GLU A 130 2.38 8.65 -20.22
N ALA A 131 1.53 7.73 -20.65
CA ALA A 131 1.80 6.30 -20.54
C ALA A 131 3.00 5.89 -21.40
N LEU A 132 3.10 6.43 -22.64
CA LEU A 132 4.24 6.19 -23.52
C LEU A 132 5.53 6.82 -22.97
N GLU A 133 5.45 8.00 -22.37
CA GLU A 133 6.59 8.63 -21.72
C GLU A 133 7.05 7.81 -20.51
N LEU A 134 6.14 7.39 -19.63
CA LEU A 134 6.46 6.56 -18.48
C LEU A 134 7.12 5.23 -18.89
N PHE A 135 6.54 4.56 -19.89
CA PHE A 135 7.12 3.35 -20.49
C PHE A 135 8.55 3.61 -20.99
N SER A 136 8.74 4.70 -21.75
CA SER A 136 10.02 5.04 -22.37
C SER A 136 11.09 5.34 -21.31
N ARG A 137 10.75 6.09 -20.27
CA ARG A 137 11.64 6.36 -19.13
C ARG A 137 12.08 5.06 -18.43
N LYS A 138 11.21 4.07 -18.31
CA LYS A 138 11.54 2.78 -17.69
C LYS A 138 12.36 1.89 -18.62
N ALA A 139 11.95 1.74 -19.88
CA ALA A 139 12.57 0.83 -20.85
C ALA A 139 13.87 1.37 -21.45
N PHE A 140 13.89 2.67 -21.79
CA PHE A 140 14.99 3.28 -22.56
C PHE A 140 15.78 4.35 -21.77
N LYS A 141 15.32 4.70 -20.57
CA LYS A 141 15.88 5.82 -19.76
C LYS A 141 15.81 7.19 -20.48
N LYS A 142 14.83 7.35 -21.36
CA LYS A 142 14.55 8.56 -22.14
C LYS A 142 13.05 8.87 -22.08
N SER A 143 12.67 10.11 -22.38
CA SER A 143 11.24 10.53 -22.42
C SER A 143 10.47 9.99 -23.62
N HIS A 144 11.15 9.44 -24.62
CA HIS A 144 10.56 8.92 -25.85
C HIS A 144 11.20 7.57 -26.21
N PRO A 145 10.48 6.72 -26.99
CA PRO A 145 11.03 5.47 -27.48
C PRO A 145 12.21 5.69 -28.44
N LYS A 146 13.08 4.70 -28.57
CA LYS A 146 14.06 4.68 -29.65
C LYS A 146 13.33 4.53 -31.00
N GLU A 147 13.86 5.13 -32.08
CA GLU A 147 13.22 5.19 -33.40
C GLU A 147 12.67 3.83 -33.88
N ASN A 148 13.45 2.77 -33.74
CA ASN A 148 13.04 1.43 -34.18
C ASN A 148 12.01 0.74 -33.27
N TYR A 149 11.63 1.34 -32.14
CA TYR A 149 10.73 0.76 -31.14
C TYR A 149 9.45 1.56 -30.93
N VAL A 150 9.21 2.62 -31.71
CA VAL A 150 8.07 3.52 -31.51
C VAL A 150 6.74 2.76 -31.60
N GLU A 151 6.51 2.03 -32.68
CA GLU A 151 5.24 1.30 -32.87
C GLU A 151 5.07 0.16 -31.87
N LEU A 152 6.12 -0.58 -31.56
CA LEU A 152 6.08 -1.63 -30.54
C LEU A 152 5.76 -1.05 -29.16
N SER A 153 6.35 0.09 -28.82
CA SER A 153 6.10 0.78 -27.55
C SER A 153 4.65 1.24 -27.42
N LYS A 154 4.07 1.80 -28.48
CA LYS A 154 2.66 2.18 -28.52
C LYS A 154 1.74 0.97 -28.35
N HIS A 155 2.01 -0.14 -29.01
CA HIS A 155 1.25 -1.38 -28.84
C HIS A 155 1.30 -1.92 -27.40
N ILE A 156 2.47 -1.92 -26.78
CA ILE A 156 2.61 -2.38 -25.38
C ILE A 156 1.82 -1.47 -24.44
N VAL A 157 1.92 -0.16 -24.62
CA VAL A 157 1.19 0.82 -23.79
C VAL A 157 -0.31 0.68 -23.96
N SER A 158 -0.83 0.53 -25.19
CA SER A 158 -2.26 0.34 -25.43
C SER A 158 -2.82 -0.97 -24.86
N TYR A 159 -1.99 -2.00 -24.73
CA TYR A 159 -2.39 -3.26 -24.11
C TYR A 159 -2.45 -3.16 -22.56
N ALA A 160 -1.66 -2.26 -21.99
CA ALA A 160 -1.52 -2.12 -20.53
C ALA A 160 -2.54 -1.14 -19.90
N GLN A 161 -3.29 -0.41 -20.70
CA GLN A 161 -4.39 0.47 -20.28
C GLN A 161 -5.69 -0.31 -20.10
#